data_477df1d029d883b2f833ade5f299b1f1
#
_entry.id   477df1d029d883b2f833ade5f299b1f1
#
_cell.length_a   1.000
_cell.length_b   1.000
_cell.length_c   1.000
_cell.angle_alpha   90.00
_cell.angle_beta   90.00
_cell.angle_gamma   90.00
#
_symmetry.space_group_name_H-M   'P 1'
#
loop_
_entity.id
_entity.type
_entity.pdbx_description
1 polymer ?
#
loop_
_entity_poly.entity_id
_entity_poly.type
_entity_poly.pdbx_seq_one_letter_code
_entity_poly.pdbx_strand_id
1 'polypeptide(L)'
;FLDKVFTEIAQLFPFEYIHIGGDECNKSFWSKCPVCKAKMKAQGIKDENELQSYFVKRVEKMVESNGKKLMGWDEILEGGLAPNASVMSWRGMKGGIEAAKQNHTVVMTPTDYCYRDLYQGDPAIEPSTYSMLRLKKVYEFDPIPTGVKEQLILGGQGNLWSESVPQFRQAEYMLWPRSFALR
;
A
#
# COMPACT_ATOMS: atom_id res chain seq x y z
N PHE A 1 15.86 -16.62 -2.96
CA PHE A 1 15.86 -15.51 -3.92
C PHE A 1 15.57 -14.20 -3.21
N LEU A 2 14.38 -14.02 -2.63
CA LEU A 2 13.94 -12.76 -2.01
C LEU A 2 14.89 -12.25 -0.92
N ASP A 3 15.46 -13.12 -0.12
CA ASP A 3 16.42 -12.75 0.91
C ASP A 3 17.61 -11.97 0.35
N LYS A 4 18.19 -12.42 -0.78
CA LYS A 4 19.26 -11.70 -1.47
C LYS A 4 18.81 -10.34 -2.00
N VAL A 5 17.58 -10.27 -2.55
CA VAL A 5 17.00 -9.02 -3.05
C VAL A 5 16.85 -8.01 -1.92
N PHE A 6 16.26 -8.42 -0.79
CA PHE A 6 16.08 -7.50 0.35
C PHE A 6 17.40 -7.09 0.99
N THR A 7 18.41 -7.96 1.00
CA THR A 7 19.74 -7.61 1.49
C THR A 7 20.36 -6.51 0.62
N GLU A 8 20.29 -6.62 -0.70
CA GLU A 8 20.80 -5.62 -1.63
C GLU A 8 20.03 -4.30 -1.51
N ILE A 9 18.69 -4.35 -1.49
CA ILE A 9 17.84 -3.16 -1.32
C ILE A 9 18.16 -2.45 0.00
N ALA A 10 18.33 -3.19 1.10
CA ALA A 10 18.62 -2.60 2.40
C ALA A 10 19.96 -1.87 2.44
N GLN A 11 20.95 -2.30 1.64
CA GLN A 11 22.24 -1.63 1.49
C GLN A 11 22.15 -0.37 0.62
N LEU A 12 21.32 -0.42 -0.45
CA LEU A 12 21.17 0.71 -1.38
C LEU A 12 20.33 1.85 -0.79
N PHE A 13 19.33 1.52 0.03
CA PHE A 13 18.37 2.49 0.57
C PHE A 13 18.52 2.59 2.09
N PRO A 14 18.99 3.72 2.62
CA PRO A 14 19.28 3.88 4.06
C PRO A 14 18.03 4.08 4.93
N PHE A 15 16.83 4.08 4.35
CA PHE A 15 15.58 4.34 5.04
C PHE A 15 15.12 3.15 5.90
N GLU A 16 14.29 3.44 6.88
CA GLU A 16 13.80 2.47 7.87
C GLU A 16 12.85 1.43 7.27
N TYR A 17 12.03 1.81 6.28
CA TYR A 17 10.99 0.96 5.71
C TYR A 17 11.35 0.41 4.34
N ILE A 18 10.95 -0.85 4.09
CA ILE A 18 10.87 -1.45 2.76
C ILE A 18 9.41 -1.77 2.48
N HIS A 19 8.86 -1.16 1.42
CA HIS A 19 7.51 -1.44 0.97
C HIS A 19 7.52 -2.65 0.03
N ILE A 20 6.72 -3.66 0.34
CA ILE A 20 6.73 -4.95 -0.37
C ILE A 20 5.55 -5.11 -1.36
N GLY A 21 4.70 -4.10 -1.51
CA GLY A 21 3.45 -4.23 -2.27
C GLY A 21 2.39 -5.02 -1.49
N GLY A 22 1.88 -6.09 -2.08
CA GLY A 22 0.89 -6.98 -1.46
C GLY A 22 -0.53 -6.76 -1.94
N ASP A 23 -0.74 -5.78 -2.82
CA ASP A 23 -2.00 -5.38 -3.44
C ASP A 23 -2.43 -6.32 -4.56
N GLU A 24 -3.75 -6.33 -4.80
CA GLU A 24 -4.42 -6.93 -5.97
C GLU A 24 -3.99 -8.35 -6.35
N CYS A 25 -3.55 -9.14 -5.37
CA CYS A 25 -3.10 -10.51 -5.59
C CYS A 25 -4.25 -11.42 -6.02
N ASN A 26 -4.27 -11.81 -7.29
CA ASN A 26 -5.25 -12.77 -7.80
C ASN A 26 -4.92 -14.19 -7.32
N LYS A 27 -5.68 -14.67 -6.35
CA LYS A 27 -5.46 -15.94 -5.68
C LYS A 27 -6.07 -17.16 -6.43
N SER A 28 -6.76 -16.94 -7.57
CA SER A 28 -7.42 -18.00 -8.33
C SER A 28 -6.48 -19.10 -8.85
N PHE A 29 -5.21 -18.75 -9.07
CA PHE A 29 -4.19 -19.73 -9.45
C PHE A 29 -3.76 -20.59 -8.26
N TRP A 30 -3.69 -20.03 -7.07
CA TRP A 30 -3.29 -20.76 -5.87
C TRP A 30 -4.31 -21.82 -5.48
N SER A 31 -5.61 -21.51 -5.63
CA SER A 31 -6.70 -22.45 -5.37
C SER A 31 -6.70 -23.67 -6.29
N LYS A 32 -6.03 -23.59 -7.46
CA LYS A 32 -5.90 -24.68 -8.43
C LYS A 32 -4.53 -25.36 -8.40
N CYS A 33 -3.52 -24.72 -7.80
CA CYS A 33 -2.14 -25.19 -7.80
C CYS A 33 -1.92 -26.34 -6.78
N PRO A 34 -1.51 -27.55 -7.23
CA PRO A 34 -1.27 -28.67 -6.32
C PRO A 34 -0.17 -28.39 -5.27
N VAL A 35 0.86 -27.64 -5.65
CA VAL A 35 1.98 -27.28 -4.76
C VAL A 35 1.49 -26.31 -3.68
N CYS A 36 0.65 -25.31 -4.05
CA CYS A 36 0.07 -24.38 -3.09
C CYS A 36 -0.83 -25.14 -2.09
N LYS A 37 -1.70 -26.02 -2.57
CA LYS A 37 -2.58 -26.85 -1.73
C LYS A 37 -1.78 -27.75 -0.78
N ALA A 38 -0.72 -28.39 -1.28
CA ALA A 38 0.15 -29.20 -0.44
C ALA A 38 0.84 -28.36 0.63
N LYS A 39 1.30 -27.14 0.29
CA LYS A 39 1.89 -26.19 1.23
C LYS A 39 0.88 -25.73 2.29
N MET A 40 -0.31 -25.37 1.88
CA MET A 40 -1.38 -24.98 2.80
C MET A 40 -1.68 -26.10 3.79
N LYS A 41 -1.86 -27.31 3.30
CA LYS A 41 -2.09 -28.49 4.15
C LYS A 41 -0.93 -28.73 5.15
N ALA A 42 0.30 -28.66 4.68
CA ALA A 42 1.49 -28.89 5.52
C ALA A 42 1.69 -27.81 6.60
N GLN A 43 1.17 -26.60 6.39
CA GLN A 43 1.31 -25.47 7.32
C GLN A 43 0.02 -25.17 8.10
N GLY A 44 -1.05 -25.96 7.94
CA GLY A 44 -2.33 -25.72 8.59
C GLY A 44 -3.03 -24.44 8.12
N ILE A 45 -2.74 -23.96 6.90
CA ILE A 45 -3.30 -22.75 6.28
C ILE A 45 -4.67 -23.12 5.72
N LYS A 46 -5.70 -22.34 6.06
CA LYS A 46 -7.10 -22.65 5.75
C LYS A 46 -7.54 -22.21 4.35
N ASP A 47 -7.05 -21.05 3.92
CA ASP A 47 -7.43 -20.44 2.65
C ASP A 47 -6.27 -19.65 2.01
N GLU A 48 -6.49 -19.10 0.84
CA GLU A 48 -5.50 -18.37 0.06
C GLU A 48 -5.16 -17.00 0.68
N ASN A 49 -6.03 -16.40 1.50
CA ASN A 49 -5.72 -15.18 2.23
C ASN A 49 -4.70 -15.48 3.35
N GLU A 50 -4.92 -16.57 4.08
CA GLU A 50 -3.92 -17.04 5.05
C GLU A 50 -2.59 -17.45 4.37
N LEU A 51 -2.63 -17.95 3.11
CA LEU A 51 -1.41 -18.24 2.35
C LEU A 51 -0.64 -16.98 2.01
N GLN A 52 -1.32 -15.90 1.63
CA GLN A 52 -0.71 -14.59 1.43
C GLN A 52 -0.11 -14.07 2.74
N SER A 53 -0.85 -14.13 3.84
CA SER A 53 -0.36 -13.78 5.17
C SER A 53 0.89 -14.57 5.56
N TYR A 54 0.91 -15.88 5.34
CA TYR A 54 2.09 -16.72 5.54
C TYR A 54 3.30 -16.24 4.73
N PHE A 55 3.09 -15.87 3.48
CA PHE A 55 4.14 -15.31 2.62
C PHE A 55 4.66 -13.98 3.19
N VAL A 56 3.77 -13.04 3.51
CA VAL A 56 4.12 -11.72 4.07
C VAL A 56 4.90 -11.86 5.38
N LYS A 57 4.47 -12.74 6.29
CA LYS A 57 5.18 -13.03 7.55
C LYS A 57 6.59 -13.59 7.33
N ARG A 58 6.82 -14.36 6.27
CA ARG A 58 8.16 -14.81 5.90
C ARG A 58 9.03 -13.70 5.35
N VAL A 59 8.44 -12.82 4.52
CA VAL A 59 9.12 -11.64 3.96
C VAL A 59 9.46 -10.65 5.08
N GLU A 60 8.57 -10.44 6.04
CA GLU A 60 8.84 -9.60 7.21
C GLU A 60 10.14 -10.03 7.91
N LYS A 61 10.32 -11.31 8.18
CA LYS A 61 11.56 -11.82 8.80
C LYS A 61 12.82 -11.54 7.97
N MET A 62 12.72 -11.60 6.64
CA MET A 62 13.84 -11.26 5.75
C MET A 62 14.15 -9.76 5.79
N VAL A 63 13.13 -8.91 5.83
CA VAL A 63 13.27 -7.46 5.94
C VAL A 63 13.87 -7.09 7.29
N GLU A 64 13.37 -7.66 8.37
CA GLU A 64 13.85 -7.45 9.75
C GLU A 64 15.30 -7.90 9.94
N SER A 65 15.71 -9.02 9.33
CA SER A 65 17.11 -9.51 9.41
C SER A 65 18.11 -8.56 8.77
N ASN A 66 17.63 -7.63 7.93
CA ASN A 66 18.41 -6.54 7.35
C ASN A 66 18.25 -5.20 8.11
N GLY A 67 17.68 -5.22 9.32
CA GLY A 67 17.48 -4.03 10.16
C GLY A 67 16.44 -3.05 9.64
N LYS A 68 15.50 -3.53 8.81
CA LYS A 68 14.43 -2.72 8.21
C LYS A 68 13.06 -3.13 8.74
N LYS A 69 12.06 -2.27 8.55
CA LYS A 69 10.65 -2.55 8.84
C LYS A 69 9.87 -2.81 7.55
N LEU A 70 8.98 -3.78 7.58
CA LEU A 70 8.11 -4.07 6.44
C LEU A 70 6.93 -3.11 6.40
N MET A 71 6.60 -2.63 5.22
CA MET A 71 5.35 -1.95 4.90
C MET A 71 4.69 -2.62 3.70
N GLY A 72 3.37 -2.66 3.66
CA GLY A 72 2.62 -3.14 2.49
C GLY A 72 1.29 -2.44 2.35
N TRP A 73 0.65 -2.61 1.20
CA TRP A 73 -0.69 -2.12 0.96
C TRP A 73 -1.69 -2.81 1.89
N ASP A 74 -2.87 -2.21 2.09
CA ASP A 74 -3.82 -2.68 3.11
C ASP A 74 -4.37 -4.10 2.90
N GLU A 75 -4.14 -4.72 1.74
CA GLU A 75 -4.44 -6.14 1.50
C GLU A 75 -3.60 -7.10 2.35
N ILE A 76 -2.46 -6.65 2.90
CA ILE A 76 -1.69 -7.50 3.84
C ILE A 76 -2.42 -7.76 5.16
N LEU A 77 -3.52 -7.05 5.44
CA LEU A 77 -4.43 -7.36 6.54
C LEU A 77 -5.20 -8.67 6.33
N GLU A 78 -5.42 -9.06 5.07
CA GLU A 78 -6.17 -10.26 4.72
C GLU A 78 -5.44 -11.52 5.20
N GLY A 79 -6.17 -12.42 5.87
CA GLY A 79 -5.57 -13.64 6.43
C GLY A 79 -4.70 -13.44 7.66
N GLY A 80 -4.62 -12.22 8.19
CA GLY A 80 -3.90 -11.86 9.41
C GLY A 80 -2.57 -11.15 9.17
N LEU A 81 -2.46 -9.96 9.74
CA LEU A 81 -1.30 -9.09 9.58
C LEU A 81 -0.03 -9.71 10.20
N ALA A 82 1.11 -9.45 9.57
CA ALA A 82 2.42 -9.81 10.13
C ALA A 82 2.72 -8.93 11.37
N PRO A 83 3.37 -9.46 12.43
CA PRO A 83 3.39 -8.86 13.77
C PRO A 83 3.91 -7.40 13.84
N ASN A 84 4.89 -7.05 13.02
CA ASN A 84 5.54 -5.73 13.05
C ASN A 84 5.34 -4.93 11.76
N ALA A 85 4.48 -5.42 10.86
CA ALA A 85 4.22 -4.77 9.58
C ALA A 85 3.53 -3.42 9.75
N SER A 86 3.93 -2.45 8.95
CA SER A 86 3.21 -1.20 8.76
C SER A 86 2.27 -1.31 7.56
N VAL A 87 1.16 -0.58 7.59
CA VAL A 87 0.14 -0.66 6.55
C VAL A 87 0.03 0.67 5.81
N MET A 88 0.04 0.61 4.47
CA MET A 88 -0.29 1.74 3.62
C MET A 88 -1.73 1.56 3.11
N SER A 89 -2.65 2.43 3.58
CA SER A 89 -4.08 2.28 3.32
C SER A 89 -4.50 3.08 2.09
N TRP A 90 -4.80 2.39 0.98
CA TRP A 90 -5.15 3.00 -0.30
C TRP A 90 -6.62 2.80 -0.71
N ARG A 91 -7.24 1.69 -0.33
CA ARG A 91 -8.67 1.39 -0.60
C ARG A 91 -9.64 2.18 0.30
N GLY A 92 -9.24 3.38 0.70
CA GLY A 92 -9.92 4.23 1.67
C GLY A 92 -9.23 4.24 3.03
N MET A 93 -9.91 4.78 4.05
CA MET A 93 -9.36 4.91 5.39
C MET A 93 -9.53 3.64 6.25
N LYS A 94 -10.40 2.73 5.85
CA LYS A 94 -10.82 1.59 6.69
C LYS A 94 -9.66 0.65 7.04
N GLY A 95 -8.83 0.31 6.07
CA GLY A 95 -7.68 -0.58 6.28
C GLY A 95 -6.68 0.01 7.29
N GLY A 96 -6.39 1.30 7.16
CA GLY A 96 -5.53 2.01 8.10
C GLY A 96 -6.11 2.09 9.51
N ILE A 97 -7.41 2.34 9.64
CA ILE A 97 -8.11 2.33 10.94
C ILE A 97 -8.02 0.94 11.58
N GLU A 98 -8.22 -0.11 10.80
CA GLU A 98 -8.14 -1.49 11.28
C GLU A 98 -6.72 -1.86 11.74
N ALA A 99 -5.70 -1.51 10.97
CA ALA A 99 -4.30 -1.71 11.33
C ALA A 99 -3.93 -0.94 12.61
N ALA A 100 -4.30 0.33 12.71
CA ALA A 100 -4.01 1.16 13.88
C ALA A 100 -4.71 0.65 15.15
N LYS A 101 -5.93 0.12 15.05
CA LYS A 101 -6.61 -0.56 16.17
C LYS A 101 -5.86 -1.80 16.66
N GLN A 102 -5.08 -2.45 15.80
CA GLN A 102 -4.20 -3.55 16.13
C GLN A 102 -2.80 -3.07 16.60
N ASN A 103 -2.61 -1.75 16.80
CA ASN A 103 -1.37 -1.07 17.18
C ASN A 103 -0.25 -1.14 16.12
N HIS A 104 -0.60 -1.24 14.85
CA HIS A 104 0.34 -1.11 13.74
C HIS A 104 0.44 0.34 13.27
N THR A 105 1.62 0.74 12.81
CA THR A 105 1.81 2.06 12.18
C THR A 105 1.23 2.08 10.77
N VAL A 106 0.76 3.25 10.35
CA VAL A 106 -0.03 3.43 9.12
C VAL A 106 0.41 4.66 8.35
N VAL A 107 0.49 4.55 7.04
CA VAL A 107 0.46 5.67 6.10
C VAL A 107 -0.91 5.70 5.43
N MET A 108 -1.56 6.87 5.44
CA MET A 108 -2.85 7.07 4.78
C MET A 108 -2.64 7.60 3.37
N THR A 109 -3.12 6.84 2.39
CA THR A 109 -3.05 7.22 0.98
C THR A 109 -4.33 6.86 0.20
N PRO A 110 -5.52 7.18 0.78
CA PRO A 110 -6.79 6.77 0.17
C PRO A 110 -6.96 7.38 -1.22
N THR A 111 -7.39 6.56 -2.18
CA THR A 111 -7.59 6.93 -3.59
C THR A 111 -8.37 8.22 -3.74
N ASP A 112 -9.46 8.38 -2.97
CA ASP A 112 -10.36 9.53 -3.05
C ASP A 112 -9.75 10.88 -2.62
N TYR A 113 -8.54 10.89 -2.05
CA TYR A 113 -7.86 12.09 -1.58
C TYR A 113 -6.42 12.20 -2.08
N CYS A 114 -5.76 11.08 -2.34
CA CYS A 114 -4.31 11.03 -2.47
C CYS A 114 -3.81 10.70 -3.88
N TYR A 115 -4.66 10.14 -4.78
CA TYR A 115 -4.23 9.72 -6.10
C TYR A 115 -4.18 10.88 -7.09
N ARG A 116 -3.00 11.16 -7.62
CA ARG A 116 -2.74 12.28 -8.53
C ARG A 116 -2.95 11.93 -9.99
N ASP A 117 -3.04 10.66 -10.34
CA ASP A 117 -3.35 10.13 -11.66
C ASP A 117 -4.83 10.24 -12.05
N LEU A 118 -5.68 10.76 -11.15
CA LEU A 118 -7.10 11.04 -11.41
C LEU A 118 -7.30 12.41 -12.09
N TYR A 119 -8.42 12.56 -12.83
CA TYR A 119 -8.82 13.86 -13.41
C TYR A 119 -8.81 14.96 -12.35
N GLN A 120 -8.20 16.09 -12.65
CA GLN A 120 -8.32 17.30 -11.82
C GLN A 120 -9.20 18.38 -12.43
N GLY A 121 -9.41 18.34 -13.73
CA GLY A 121 -10.22 19.30 -14.50
C GLY A 121 -11.41 18.65 -15.20
N ASP A 122 -11.60 18.98 -16.47
CA ASP A 122 -12.69 18.47 -17.30
C ASP A 122 -12.28 17.16 -17.99
N PRO A 123 -12.95 16.03 -17.71
CA PRO A 123 -12.68 14.76 -18.37
C PRO A 123 -12.80 14.76 -19.89
N ALA A 124 -13.52 15.75 -20.46
CA ALA A 124 -13.64 15.87 -21.92
C ALA A 124 -12.37 16.33 -22.62
N ILE A 125 -11.43 16.93 -21.89
CA ILE A 125 -10.20 17.51 -22.45
C ILE A 125 -8.92 16.93 -21.82
N GLU A 126 -9.03 16.26 -20.68
CA GLU A 126 -7.89 15.60 -20.05
C GLU A 126 -7.65 14.19 -20.62
N PRO A 127 -6.39 13.68 -20.63
CA PRO A 127 -6.12 12.28 -20.95
C PRO A 127 -6.90 11.33 -20.06
N SER A 128 -7.38 10.23 -20.65
CA SER A 128 -8.29 9.30 -20.00
C SER A 128 -7.71 8.70 -18.71
N THR A 129 -8.49 8.78 -17.64
CA THR A 129 -8.28 8.07 -16.38
C THR A 129 -9.60 7.58 -15.82
N TYR A 130 -9.61 6.92 -14.67
CA TYR A 130 -10.77 6.15 -14.17
C TYR A 130 -11.66 6.90 -13.15
N SER A 131 -11.21 8.06 -12.62
CA SER A 131 -11.96 8.83 -11.62
C SER A 131 -11.50 10.29 -11.56
N MET A 132 -12.08 11.07 -10.66
CA MET A 132 -11.80 12.49 -10.48
C MET A 132 -11.35 12.80 -9.05
N LEU A 133 -10.30 13.61 -8.94
CA LEU A 133 -9.85 14.19 -7.67
C LEU A 133 -9.48 15.66 -7.85
N ARG A 134 -10.35 16.55 -7.41
CA ARG A 134 -10.14 18.01 -7.50
C ARG A 134 -9.34 18.53 -6.31
N LEU A 135 -8.66 19.67 -6.52
CA LEU A 135 -7.84 20.36 -5.52
C LEU A 135 -8.54 20.54 -4.17
N LYS A 136 -9.80 20.97 -4.17
CA LYS A 136 -10.59 21.15 -2.93
C LYS A 136 -10.68 19.85 -2.12
N LYS A 137 -10.93 18.73 -2.80
CA LYS A 137 -11.05 17.42 -2.15
C LYS A 137 -9.73 16.96 -1.52
N VAL A 138 -8.60 17.23 -2.19
CA VAL A 138 -7.27 16.97 -1.61
C VAL A 138 -7.03 17.80 -0.36
N TYR A 139 -7.41 19.07 -0.38
CA TYR A 139 -7.26 20.00 0.75
C TYR A 139 -8.11 19.60 1.96
N GLU A 140 -9.23 18.91 1.76
CA GLU A 140 -10.11 18.38 2.80
C GLU A 140 -9.56 17.08 3.44
N PHE A 141 -8.46 16.54 2.95
CA PHE A 141 -7.89 15.31 3.47
C PHE A 141 -7.31 15.52 4.87
N ASP A 142 -7.77 14.69 5.81
CA ASP A 142 -7.19 14.55 7.15
C ASP A 142 -6.67 13.11 7.29
N PRO A 143 -5.36 12.90 7.43
CA PRO A 143 -4.80 11.56 7.59
C PRO A 143 -5.10 10.92 8.95
N ILE A 144 -5.61 11.69 9.93
CA ILE A 144 -5.85 11.21 11.29
C ILE A 144 -7.34 10.94 11.50
N PRO A 145 -7.82 9.69 11.31
CA PRO A 145 -9.23 9.39 11.49
C PRO A 145 -9.63 9.41 12.99
N THR A 146 -10.86 9.82 13.23
CA THR A 146 -11.42 9.84 14.59
C THR A 146 -11.35 8.45 15.26
N GLY A 147 -10.91 8.43 16.52
CA GLY A 147 -10.84 7.20 17.31
C GLY A 147 -9.60 6.34 17.09
N VAL A 148 -8.62 6.86 16.36
CA VAL A 148 -7.30 6.24 16.17
C VAL A 148 -6.25 7.02 16.97
N LYS A 149 -5.27 6.32 17.51
CA LYS A 149 -4.11 6.94 18.19
C LYS A 149 -3.24 7.66 17.14
N GLU A 150 -3.10 8.98 17.25
CA GLU A 150 -2.35 9.82 16.32
C GLU A 150 -0.91 9.33 16.09
N GLN A 151 -0.24 8.88 17.15
CA GLN A 151 1.14 8.40 17.09
C GLN A 151 1.34 7.15 16.20
N LEU A 152 0.28 6.47 15.82
CA LEU A 152 0.32 5.34 14.89
C LEU A 152 0.19 5.78 13.43
N ILE A 153 -0.23 7.02 13.18
CA ILE A 153 -0.34 7.56 11.83
C ILE A 153 0.95 8.28 11.46
N LEU A 154 1.71 7.69 10.55
CA LEU A 154 2.98 8.24 10.06
C LEU A 154 2.78 9.46 9.16
N GLY A 155 1.57 9.65 8.65
CA GLY A 155 1.18 10.76 7.78
C GLY A 155 0.38 10.31 6.57
N GLY A 156 0.28 11.21 5.58
CA GLY A 156 -0.35 10.96 4.29
C GLY A 156 0.66 10.89 3.15
N GLN A 157 0.31 10.19 2.07
CA GLN A 157 1.12 10.12 0.85
C GLN A 157 0.27 10.36 -0.39
N GLY A 158 0.75 11.21 -1.30
CA GLY A 158 0.16 11.37 -2.64
C GLY A 158 0.82 10.43 -3.64
N ASN A 159 -0.01 9.71 -4.41
CA ASN A 159 0.46 8.74 -5.41
C ASN A 159 0.19 9.27 -6.83
N LEU A 160 1.16 9.13 -7.71
CA LEU A 160 1.02 9.36 -9.15
C LEU A 160 1.38 8.07 -9.86
N TRP A 161 0.37 7.28 -10.23
CA TRP A 161 0.54 6.09 -11.05
C TRP A 161 0.71 6.48 -12.51
N SER A 162 1.56 5.77 -13.23
CA SER A 162 2.06 6.23 -14.53
C SER A 162 1.38 5.60 -15.74
N GLU A 163 0.39 4.76 -15.57
CA GLU A 163 -0.31 4.06 -16.66
C GLU A 163 -0.90 5.02 -17.68
N SER A 164 -1.43 6.17 -17.21
CA SER A 164 -1.99 7.22 -18.05
C SER A 164 -1.13 8.49 -18.10
N VAL A 165 0.16 8.40 -17.74
CA VAL A 165 1.08 9.53 -17.70
C VAL A 165 2.27 9.30 -18.65
N PRO A 166 2.08 9.51 -19.99
CA PRO A 166 3.06 9.13 -20.98
C PRO A 166 4.29 10.05 -21.06
N GLN A 167 4.25 11.23 -20.41
CA GLN A 167 5.31 12.23 -20.51
C GLN A 167 5.41 13.11 -19.26
N PHE A 168 6.60 13.65 -19.04
CA PHE A 168 6.93 14.44 -17.84
C PHE A 168 6.01 15.68 -17.67
N ARG A 169 5.72 16.40 -18.75
CA ARG A 169 4.81 17.56 -18.72
C ARG A 169 3.43 17.21 -18.16
N GLN A 170 2.93 16.01 -18.46
CA GLN A 170 1.67 15.56 -17.90
C GLN A 170 1.81 15.20 -16.41
N ALA A 171 2.93 14.60 -16.01
CA ALA A 171 3.21 14.34 -14.60
C ALA A 171 3.20 15.66 -13.79
N GLU A 172 3.84 16.71 -14.28
CA GLU A 172 3.80 18.04 -13.66
C GLU A 172 2.36 18.58 -13.56
N TYR A 173 1.58 18.47 -14.62
CA TYR A 173 0.18 18.88 -14.61
C TYR A 173 -0.63 18.09 -13.58
N MET A 174 -0.47 16.78 -13.52
CA MET A 174 -1.22 15.92 -12.60
C MET A 174 -0.82 16.15 -11.13
N LEU A 175 0.45 16.45 -10.86
CA LEU A 175 0.94 16.71 -9.51
C LEU A 175 0.48 18.07 -8.99
N TRP A 176 0.58 19.13 -9.82
CA TRP A 176 0.38 20.50 -9.38
C TRP A 176 -0.97 21.07 -9.85
N PRO A 177 -1.69 21.87 -9.00
CA PRO A 177 -1.30 22.30 -7.63
C PRO A 177 -1.69 21.33 -6.51
N ARG A 178 -2.29 20.18 -6.82
CA ARG A 178 -2.87 19.26 -5.82
C ARG A 178 -1.88 18.79 -4.76
N SER A 179 -0.60 18.62 -5.11
CA SER A 179 0.41 18.19 -4.15
C SER A 179 0.71 19.23 -3.06
N PHE A 180 0.47 20.52 -3.33
CA PHE A 180 0.55 21.55 -2.29
C PHE A 180 -0.60 21.50 -1.28
N ALA A 181 -1.72 20.88 -1.65
CA ALA A 181 -2.89 20.76 -0.79
C ALA A 181 -2.87 19.52 0.11
N LEU A 182 -1.98 18.58 -0.13
CA LEU A 182 -1.80 17.40 0.72
C LEU A 182 -1.10 17.83 2.01
N ARG A 183 -1.74 17.56 3.14
CA ARG A 183 -1.28 17.91 4.49
C ARG A 183 -0.64 16.73 5.18
#